data_3d61e21f2804bd2ec72040bf146eb261
#
_entry.id   3d61e21f2804bd2ec72040bf146eb261
#
_cell.length_a   1.000
_cell.length_b   1.000
_cell.length_c   1.000
_cell.angle_alpha   90.00
_cell.angle_beta   90.00
_cell.angle_gamma   90.00
#
_symmetry.space_group_name_H-M   'P 1'
#
loop_
_entity.id
_entity.type
_entity.pdbx_description
1 polymer ?
#
loop_
_entity_poly.entity_id
_entity_poly.type
_entity_poly.pdbx_seq_one_letter_code
_entity_poly.pdbx_strand_id
1 'polypeptide(L)'
;MVVIGGGIAGVSVAHHLLQGDPDLDVVLLEMEAMLAHHTTGRSAALLLENLGTPSMRILSSASLDHLRHTPDDLVDAPLLAHRPVLHVGTVEQDASVDQMLAEGIGSATTPTVEVGIDEAMRLFPPLRRERVYRALVEPDSADIDVGALHQSFVRGFRRAGGRIATSTRVDAAAPDGKGWRLDTTDGPMGADVVVNCAGAWGDQVAATAGVSPVGLQPFRRTAFMVDGPGLDTAGWAFVGDIDHQWYLRDDGPQMFCSLAEENPSEPCDPKPEELDVALAIDRVNEATTLGIRSVNSAWVGLRTFAPDRSMVIGPDPDHPTFVWCVGQGGTGIQTSAGAGRLTADLALGGHPSAVFAGLVLDEVRPGRFRGRQ
;
A
#
# COMPACT_ATOMS: atom_id res chain seq x y z
N MET A 1 -21.30 0.30 -13.00
CA MET A 1 -20.47 -0.44 -12.04
C MET A 1 -20.35 0.29 -10.71
N VAL A 2 -20.16 -0.43 -9.60
CA VAL A 2 -19.95 0.16 -8.27
C VAL A 2 -18.59 -0.29 -7.72
N VAL A 3 -17.76 0.66 -7.29
CA VAL A 3 -16.48 0.43 -6.59
C VAL A 3 -16.67 0.75 -5.11
N ILE A 4 -16.38 -0.20 -4.22
CA ILE A 4 -16.54 -0.06 -2.76
C ILE A 4 -15.19 0.21 -2.11
N GLY A 5 -15.04 1.38 -1.50
CA GLY A 5 -13.84 1.87 -0.80
C GLY A 5 -13.12 2.99 -1.52
N GLY A 6 -12.96 4.13 -0.85
CA GLY A 6 -12.32 5.36 -1.36
C GLY A 6 -10.84 5.50 -0.99
N GLY A 7 -10.19 4.39 -0.61
CA GLY A 7 -8.74 4.30 -0.48
C GLY A 7 -8.02 4.27 -1.82
N ILE A 8 -6.68 4.18 -1.80
CA ILE A 8 -5.85 4.22 -3.01
C ILE A 8 -6.23 3.13 -4.03
N ALA A 9 -6.63 1.94 -3.58
CA ALA A 9 -7.06 0.86 -4.47
C ALA A 9 -8.32 1.24 -5.24
N GLY A 10 -9.36 1.73 -4.53
CA GLY A 10 -10.65 2.03 -5.18
C GLY A 10 -10.59 3.22 -6.11
N VAL A 11 -9.89 4.30 -5.74
CA VAL A 11 -9.78 5.46 -6.65
C VAL A 11 -8.95 5.13 -7.90
N SER A 12 -7.92 4.29 -7.76
CA SER A 12 -7.13 3.82 -8.90
C SER A 12 -7.96 2.91 -9.81
N VAL A 13 -8.69 1.93 -9.26
CA VAL A 13 -9.60 1.07 -10.04
C VAL A 13 -10.66 1.89 -10.75
N ALA A 14 -11.36 2.78 -10.05
CA ALA A 14 -12.40 3.63 -10.63
C ALA A 14 -11.86 4.49 -11.79
N HIS A 15 -10.67 5.06 -11.63
CA HIS A 15 -9.99 5.81 -12.69
C HIS A 15 -9.70 4.93 -13.91
N HIS A 16 -9.11 3.76 -13.73
CA HIS A 16 -8.73 2.87 -14.84
C HIS A 16 -9.95 2.22 -15.52
N LEU A 17 -11.07 2.01 -14.82
CA LEU A 17 -12.31 1.57 -15.44
C LEU A 17 -12.78 2.56 -16.53
N LEU A 18 -12.81 3.87 -16.20
CA LEU A 18 -13.21 4.90 -17.17
C LEU A 18 -12.13 5.21 -18.21
N GLN A 19 -10.87 4.87 -17.95
CA GLN A 19 -9.84 4.89 -19.00
C GLN A 19 -10.00 3.73 -19.99
N GLY A 20 -10.44 2.57 -19.51
CA GLY A 20 -10.67 1.38 -20.35
C GLY A 20 -11.95 1.47 -21.17
N ASP A 21 -13.01 2.01 -20.58
CA ASP A 21 -14.30 2.22 -21.24
C ASP A 21 -14.93 3.53 -20.72
N PRO A 22 -14.83 4.63 -21.50
CA PRO A 22 -15.38 5.94 -21.10
C PRO A 22 -16.92 6.01 -21.05
N ASP A 23 -17.63 5.04 -21.64
CA ASP A 23 -19.10 5.02 -21.67
C ASP A 23 -19.70 4.35 -20.42
N LEU A 24 -18.86 3.85 -19.50
CA LEU A 24 -19.32 3.24 -18.25
C LEU A 24 -19.93 4.27 -17.29
N ASP A 25 -21.01 3.87 -16.65
CA ASP A 25 -21.49 4.54 -15.43
C ASP A 25 -20.81 3.92 -14.20
N VAL A 26 -19.88 4.65 -13.58
CA VAL A 26 -19.10 4.19 -12.43
C VAL A 26 -19.35 5.08 -11.22
N VAL A 27 -19.73 4.44 -10.09
CA VAL A 27 -19.90 5.09 -8.79
C VAL A 27 -18.92 4.49 -7.81
N LEU A 28 -18.16 5.33 -7.13
CA LEU A 28 -17.29 4.96 -6.01
C LEU A 28 -18.00 5.29 -4.70
N LEU A 29 -18.16 4.30 -3.84
CA LEU A 29 -18.75 4.42 -2.51
C LEU A 29 -17.67 4.41 -1.43
N GLU A 30 -17.75 5.34 -0.48
CA GLU A 30 -16.87 5.41 0.69
C GLU A 30 -17.72 5.57 1.95
N MET A 31 -17.48 4.72 2.96
CA MET A 31 -18.23 4.75 4.20
C MET A 31 -17.91 5.97 5.09
N GLU A 32 -16.70 6.49 4.97
CA GLU A 32 -16.25 7.65 5.72
C GLU A 32 -16.67 8.98 5.03
N ALA A 33 -16.65 10.07 5.79
CA ALA A 33 -16.93 11.40 5.25
C ALA A 33 -15.86 11.91 4.28
N MET A 34 -14.65 11.33 4.35
CA MET A 34 -13.51 11.69 3.50
C MET A 34 -12.88 10.44 2.90
N LEU A 35 -12.42 10.57 1.66
CA LEU A 35 -11.59 9.54 1.02
C LEU A 35 -10.24 9.41 1.75
N ALA A 36 -9.60 8.26 1.58
CA ALA A 36 -8.26 7.98 2.15
C ALA A 36 -8.15 8.09 3.69
N HIS A 37 -9.26 8.00 4.41
CA HIS A 37 -9.32 8.19 5.88
C HIS A 37 -8.45 7.17 6.63
N HIS A 38 -8.45 5.91 6.19
CA HIS A 38 -7.74 4.81 6.85
C HIS A 38 -6.31 4.63 6.33
N THR A 39 -5.90 3.42 5.97
CA THR A 39 -4.53 3.01 5.65
C THR A 39 -3.84 3.91 4.63
N THR A 40 -4.55 4.38 3.61
CA THR A 40 -4.00 5.25 2.56
C THR A 40 -3.41 6.54 3.15
N GLY A 41 -4.15 7.24 4.00
CA GLY A 41 -3.71 8.49 4.64
C GLY A 41 -2.69 8.30 5.78
N ARG A 42 -2.31 7.05 6.10
CA ARG A 42 -1.42 6.68 7.22
C ARG A 42 -0.14 5.99 6.74
N SER A 43 0.18 6.08 5.46
CA SER A 43 1.29 5.38 4.82
C SER A 43 2.64 6.04 5.11
N ALA A 44 3.71 5.22 5.14
CA ALA A 44 5.09 5.70 5.10
C ALA A 44 5.52 6.21 3.70
N ALA A 45 4.69 5.94 2.69
CA ALA A 45 4.77 6.57 1.37
C ALA A 45 6.08 6.36 0.61
N LEU A 46 6.56 5.13 0.53
CA LEU A 46 7.83 4.80 -0.09
C LEU A 46 7.65 3.93 -1.33
N LEU A 47 8.45 4.20 -2.37
CA LEU A 47 8.64 3.34 -3.53
C LEU A 47 9.85 2.44 -3.29
N LEU A 48 9.60 1.14 -3.14
CA LEU A 48 10.59 0.07 -2.96
C LEU A 48 10.28 -1.04 -3.96
N GLU A 49 10.96 -1.07 -5.11
CA GLU A 49 10.65 -2.05 -6.17
C GLU A 49 10.87 -3.51 -5.72
N ASN A 50 11.79 -3.73 -4.78
CA ASN A 50 12.11 -5.06 -4.26
C ASN A 50 11.19 -5.54 -3.13
N LEU A 51 10.23 -4.72 -2.70
CA LEU A 51 9.36 -5.06 -1.57
C LEU A 51 8.18 -5.95 -1.98
N GLY A 52 7.93 -6.99 -1.20
CA GLY A 52 6.77 -7.86 -1.33
C GLY A 52 7.01 -9.12 -2.17
N THR A 53 5.93 -9.84 -2.46
CA THR A 53 5.95 -11.06 -3.27
C THR A 53 6.31 -10.78 -4.74
N PRO A 54 6.74 -11.77 -5.53
CA PRO A 54 7.04 -11.56 -6.95
C PRO A 54 5.91 -10.87 -7.72
N SER A 55 4.65 -11.24 -7.46
CA SER A 55 3.50 -10.60 -8.09
C SER A 55 3.35 -9.12 -7.68
N MET A 56 3.62 -8.77 -6.42
CA MET A 56 3.61 -7.37 -5.97
C MET A 56 4.72 -6.55 -6.62
N ARG A 57 5.91 -7.11 -6.80
CA ARG A 57 7.03 -6.45 -7.49
C ARG A 57 6.69 -6.15 -8.94
N ILE A 58 6.03 -7.08 -9.66
CA ILE A 58 5.55 -6.83 -11.02
C ILE A 58 4.51 -5.71 -11.05
N LEU A 59 3.57 -5.68 -10.08
CA LEU A 59 2.58 -4.60 -9.98
C LEU A 59 3.22 -3.25 -9.63
N SER A 60 4.29 -3.24 -8.82
CA SER A 60 5.08 -2.04 -8.55
C SER A 60 5.75 -1.53 -9.83
N SER A 61 6.44 -2.41 -10.57
CA SER A 61 7.08 -2.07 -11.84
C SER A 61 6.04 -1.58 -12.87
N ALA A 62 4.86 -2.22 -12.94
CA ALA A 62 3.76 -1.78 -13.81
C ALA A 62 3.18 -0.42 -13.41
N SER A 63 3.43 0.06 -12.19
CA SER A 63 2.99 1.38 -11.71
C SER A 63 3.98 2.50 -12.01
N LEU A 64 5.26 2.19 -12.31
CA LEU A 64 6.33 3.18 -12.45
C LEU A 64 6.06 4.24 -13.51
N ASP A 65 5.51 3.84 -14.64
CA ASP A 65 5.21 4.79 -15.71
C ASP A 65 4.20 5.85 -15.24
N HIS A 66 3.13 5.43 -14.57
CA HIS A 66 2.16 6.35 -13.98
C HIS A 66 2.80 7.23 -12.91
N LEU A 67 3.59 6.66 -11.99
CA LEU A 67 4.23 7.43 -10.91
C LEU A 67 5.23 8.47 -11.43
N ARG A 68 5.93 8.17 -12.53
CA ARG A 68 6.95 9.05 -13.13
C ARG A 68 6.37 10.06 -14.10
N HIS A 69 5.28 9.72 -14.79
CA HIS A 69 4.75 10.48 -15.92
C HIS A 69 3.25 10.78 -15.79
N THR A 70 2.75 10.95 -14.56
CA THR A 70 1.37 11.43 -14.37
C THR A 70 1.18 12.77 -15.08
N PRO A 71 0.11 12.91 -15.89
CA PRO A 71 -0.14 14.15 -16.64
C PRO A 71 -0.19 15.39 -15.73
N ASP A 72 0.44 16.50 -16.17
CA ASP A 72 0.54 17.77 -15.42
C ASP A 72 -0.83 18.37 -15.06
N ASP A 73 -1.88 18.02 -15.79
CA ASP A 73 -3.22 18.47 -15.49
C ASP A 73 -3.90 17.67 -14.36
N LEU A 74 -3.29 16.56 -13.93
CA LEU A 74 -3.75 15.74 -12.80
C LEU A 74 -2.95 15.97 -11.51
N VAL A 75 -1.74 16.52 -11.61
CA VAL A 75 -0.84 16.79 -10.46
C VAL A 75 -0.25 18.20 -10.55
N ASP A 76 0.04 18.78 -9.39
CA ASP A 76 0.63 20.14 -9.32
C ASP A 76 2.18 20.09 -9.21
N ALA A 77 2.74 18.90 -8.92
CA ALA A 77 4.17 18.64 -8.78
C ALA A 77 4.48 17.15 -9.06
N PRO A 78 5.75 16.78 -9.30
CA PRO A 78 6.13 15.38 -9.42
C PRO A 78 5.70 14.54 -8.22
N LEU A 79 5.19 13.33 -8.48
CA LEU A 79 4.75 12.41 -7.43
C LEU A 79 5.90 11.76 -6.67
N LEU A 80 7.09 11.71 -7.25
CA LEU A 80 8.26 11.04 -6.71
C LEU A 80 9.35 12.05 -6.33
N ALA A 81 9.90 11.89 -5.14
CA ALA A 81 11.12 12.55 -4.71
C ALA A 81 12.18 11.49 -4.39
N HIS A 82 13.35 11.56 -5.04
CA HIS A 82 14.42 10.59 -4.83
C HIS A 82 14.81 10.51 -3.36
N ARG A 83 14.80 9.30 -2.83
CA ARG A 83 15.25 8.99 -1.46
C ARG A 83 15.79 7.56 -1.42
N PRO A 84 17.10 7.36 -1.28
CA PRO A 84 17.64 6.02 -1.12
C PRO A 84 17.11 5.37 0.17
N VAL A 85 16.98 4.04 0.15
CA VAL A 85 16.62 3.27 1.33
C VAL A 85 17.83 2.49 1.81
N LEU A 86 18.15 2.65 3.08
CA LEU A 86 19.26 2.01 3.78
C LEU A 86 18.70 0.97 4.75
N HIS A 87 19.05 -0.28 4.55
CA HIS A 87 18.78 -1.37 5.49
C HIS A 87 20.05 -1.66 6.28
N VAL A 88 19.94 -1.69 7.61
CA VAL A 88 21.07 -1.96 8.50
C VAL A 88 20.83 -3.24 9.28
N GLY A 89 21.88 -4.06 9.40
CA GLY A 89 21.85 -5.31 10.16
C GLY A 89 22.96 -5.36 11.21
N THR A 90 22.66 -6.00 12.34
CA THR A 90 23.63 -6.36 13.37
C THR A 90 24.34 -7.68 13.01
N VAL A 91 25.29 -8.10 13.80
CA VAL A 91 25.99 -9.38 13.58
C VAL A 91 25.07 -10.59 13.69
N GLU A 92 24.05 -10.51 14.52
CA GLU A 92 23.02 -11.56 14.68
C GLU A 92 22.11 -11.68 13.47
N GLN A 93 22.02 -10.64 12.64
CA GLN A 93 21.14 -10.54 11.47
C GLN A 93 21.87 -10.80 10.15
N ASP A 94 23.08 -11.35 10.17
CA ASP A 94 23.89 -11.59 8.97
C ASP A 94 23.18 -12.43 7.91
N ALA A 95 22.45 -13.46 8.33
CA ALA A 95 21.66 -14.32 7.42
C ALA A 95 20.51 -13.55 6.75
N SER A 96 19.87 -12.62 7.45
CA SER A 96 18.80 -11.77 6.90
C SER A 96 19.35 -10.80 5.85
N VAL A 97 20.58 -10.30 6.05
CA VAL A 97 21.27 -9.47 5.05
C VAL A 97 21.53 -10.27 3.77
N ASP A 98 22.05 -11.49 3.89
CA ASP A 98 22.29 -12.36 2.73
C ASP A 98 20.98 -12.68 1.98
N GLN A 99 19.91 -12.96 2.72
CA GLN A 99 18.60 -13.23 2.13
C GLN A 99 18.09 -12.01 1.35
N MET A 100 18.06 -10.83 1.96
CA MET A 100 17.57 -9.60 1.30
C MET A 100 18.42 -9.26 0.07
N LEU A 101 19.74 -9.41 0.16
CA LEU A 101 20.65 -9.19 -0.97
C LEU A 101 20.33 -10.14 -2.12
N ALA A 102 20.15 -11.44 -1.84
CA ALA A 102 19.82 -12.45 -2.85
C ALA A 102 18.46 -12.18 -3.52
N GLU A 103 17.47 -11.76 -2.76
CA GLU A 103 16.14 -11.39 -3.27
C GLU A 103 16.17 -10.11 -4.12
N GLY A 104 17.03 -9.14 -3.79
CA GLY A 104 17.12 -7.84 -4.47
C GLY A 104 17.92 -7.84 -5.77
N ILE A 105 18.74 -8.86 -6.05
CA ILE A 105 19.64 -8.87 -7.22
C ILE A 105 18.91 -9.04 -8.56
N GLY A 106 17.75 -9.64 -8.59
CA GLY A 106 17.12 -10.09 -9.85
C GLY A 106 15.75 -9.50 -10.18
N SER A 107 15.17 -8.63 -9.36
CA SER A 107 13.75 -8.32 -9.45
C SER A 107 13.40 -6.86 -9.70
N ALA A 108 14.36 -5.93 -9.63
CA ALA A 108 14.13 -4.50 -9.76
C ALA A 108 14.90 -3.90 -10.94
N THR A 109 14.47 -2.71 -11.36
CA THR A 109 15.20 -1.89 -12.34
C THR A 109 16.59 -1.56 -11.81
N THR A 110 16.72 -1.35 -10.49
CA THR A 110 17.98 -1.15 -9.79
C THR A 110 18.11 -2.16 -8.66
N PRO A 111 19.17 -2.99 -8.66
CA PRO A 111 19.35 -4.01 -7.64
C PRO A 111 19.69 -3.38 -6.28
N THR A 112 19.34 -4.09 -5.21
CA THR A 112 19.86 -3.84 -3.86
C THR A 112 21.37 -4.12 -3.86
N VAL A 113 22.15 -3.21 -3.27
CA VAL A 113 23.61 -3.33 -3.21
C VAL A 113 24.11 -3.25 -1.77
N GLU A 114 25.13 -4.05 -1.44
CA GLU A 114 25.81 -3.95 -0.15
C GLU A 114 26.81 -2.78 -0.18
N VAL A 115 26.81 -1.98 0.89
CA VAL A 115 27.69 -0.81 1.05
C VAL A 115 28.54 -0.93 2.30
N GLY A 116 29.69 -0.25 2.30
CA GLY A 116 30.54 -0.18 3.48
C GLY A 116 29.89 0.65 4.60
N ILE A 117 30.33 0.42 5.85
CA ILE A 117 29.80 1.12 7.04
C ILE A 117 30.00 2.64 6.93
N ASP A 118 31.11 3.12 6.36
CA ASP A 118 31.35 4.55 6.18
C ASP A 118 30.32 5.19 5.22
N GLU A 119 29.90 4.45 4.20
CA GLU A 119 28.84 4.86 3.30
C GLU A 119 27.48 4.89 4.01
N ALA A 120 27.16 3.85 4.79
CA ALA A 120 25.93 3.81 5.59
C ALA A 120 25.84 5.00 6.54
N MET A 121 26.94 5.33 7.24
CA MET A 121 27.05 6.50 8.12
C MET A 121 26.92 7.83 7.39
N ARG A 122 27.31 7.90 6.11
CA ARG A 122 27.16 9.10 5.30
C ARG A 122 25.71 9.26 4.82
N LEU A 123 25.04 8.16 4.48
CA LEU A 123 23.64 8.15 4.05
C LEU A 123 22.69 8.47 5.20
N PHE A 124 23.00 8.04 6.42
CA PHE A 124 22.22 8.38 7.61
C PHE A 124 23.15 8.63 8.82
N PRO A 125 23.63 9.87 9.01
CA PRO A 125 24.64 10.21 10.02
C PRO A 125 24.30 9.88 11.47
N PRO A 126 23.01 9.87 11.91
CA PRO A 126 22.67 9.51 13.29
C PRO A 126 22.85 8.03 13.65
N LEU A 127 23.17 7.13 12.74
CA LEU A 127 23.42 5.73 13.10
C LEU A 127 24.54 5.61 14.14
N ARG A 128 24.42 4.63 15.03
CA ARG A 128 25.52 4.20 15.90
C ARG A 128 26.40 3.21 15.16
N ARG A 129 27.62 3.62 14.84
CA ARG A 129 28.55 2.82 14.05
C ARG A 129 28.75 1.40 14.61
N GLU A 130 28.81 1.26 15.91
CA GLU A 130 28.98 0.01 16.64
C GLU A 130 27.77 -0.93 16.55
N ARG A 131 26.64 -0.44 16.06
CA ARG A 131 25.41 -1.21 15.85
C ARG A 131 25.21 -1.66 14.41
N VAL A 132 26.05 -1.20 13.49
CA VAL A 132 25.96 -1.57 12.07
C VAL A 132 27.05 -2.57 11.75
N TYR A 133 26.67 -3.82 11.50
CA TYR A 133 27.59 -4.86 11.06
C TYR A 133 27.66 -4.91 9.53
N ARG A 134 26.48 -4.93 8.85
CA ARG A 134 26.35 -4.83 7.38
C ARG A 134 25.23 -3.87 7.02
N ALA A 135 25.30 -3.36 5.79
CA ALA A 135 24.31 -2.41 5.30
C ALA A 135 24.02 -2.65 3.80
N LEU A 136 22.74 -2.57 3.44
CA LEU A 136 22.27 -2.65 2.06
C LEU A 136 21.60 -1.35 1.66
N VAL A 137 21.71 -0.96 0.39
CA VAL A 137 21.05 0.22 -0.16
C VAL A 137 20.22 -0.15 -1.37
N GLU A 138 19.02 0.40 -1.44
CA GLU A 138 18.21 0.51 -2.64
C GLU A 138 18.32 1.95 -3.14
N PRO A 139 19.22 2.22 -4.11
CA PRO A 139 19.63 3.58 -4.44
C PRO A 139 18.55 4.39 -5.18
N ASP A 140 17.72 3.74 -5.99
CA ASP A 140 16.71 4.40 -6.83
C ASP A 140 15.31 4.43 -6.21
N SER A 141 15.22 4.19 -4.90
CA SER A 141 13.99 4.34 -4.14
C SER A 141 13.55 5.81 -4.07
N ALA A 142 12.29 6.03 -3.75
CA ALA A 142 11.74 7.38 -3.69
C ALA A 142 10.63 7.51 -2.64
N ASP A 143 10.45 8.70 -2.09
CA ASP A 143 9.21 9.09 -1.43
C ASP A 143 8.12 9.26 -2.48
N ILE A 144 6.89 8.88 -2.15
CA ILE A 144 5.71 9.10 -2.98
C ILE A 144 4.83 10.16 -2.29
N ASP A 145 4.43 11.21 -2.99
CA ASP A 145 3.36 12.07 -2.51
C ASP A 145 2.01 11.34 -2.61
N VAL A 146 1.62 10.70 -1.50
CA VAL A 146 0.37 9.91 -1.43
C VAL A 146 -0.86 10.78 -1.65
N GLY A 147 -0.84 12.01 -1.15
CA GLY A 147 -1.95 12.95 -1.31
C GLY A 147 -2.14 13.32 -2.77
N ALA A 148 -1.06 13.73 -3.45
CA ALA A 148 -1.09 14.08 -4.87
C ALA A 148 -1.44 12.87 -5.74
N LEU A 149 -0.86 11.68 -5.47
CA LEU A 149 -1.17 10.44 -6.20
C LEU A 149 -2.65 10.07 -6.06
N HIS A 150 -3.19 10.04 -4.85
CA HIS A 150 -4.60 9.73 -4.61
C HIS A 150 -5.51 10.75 -5.32
N GLN A 151 -5.20 12.05 -5.20
CA GLN A 151 -5.98 13.10 -5.85
C GLN A 151 -5.86 13.07 -7.38
N SER A 152 -4.75 12.61 -7.96
CA SER A 152 -4.62 12.44 -9.40
C SER A 152 -5.65 11.44 -9.95
N PHE A 153 -5.80 10.29 -9.29
CA PHE A 153 -6.84 9.31 -9.63
C PHE A 153 -8.25 9.88 -9.45
N VAL A 154 -8.51 10.60 -8.36
CA VAL A 154 -9.81 11.25 -8.11
C VAL A 154 -10.12 12.28 -9.18
N ARG A 155 -9.15 13.14 -9.54
CA ARG A 155 -9.31 14.16 -10.60
C ARG A 155 -9.60 13.49 -11.96
N GLY A 156 -8.79 12.48 -12.33
CA GLY A 156 -8.96 11.73 -13.57
C GLY A 156 -10.32 11.04 -13.63
N PHE A 157 -10.74 10.36 -12.56
CA PHE A 157 -12.03 9.70 -12.45
C PHE A 157 -13.20 10.67 -12.62
N ARG A 158 -13.19 11.81 -11.89
CA ARG A 158 -14.24 12.83 -11.99
C ARG A 158 -14.31 13.50 -13.36
N ARG A 159 -13.17 13.77 -13.99
CA ARG A 159 -13.13 14.34 -15.35
C ARG A 159 -13.74 13.41 -16.39
N ALA A 160 -13.57 12.11 -16.20
CA ALA A 160 -14.18 11.09 -17.06
C ALA A 160 -15.66 10.84 -16.74
N GLY A 161 -16.30 11.63 -15.85
CA GLY A 161 -17.73 11.50 -15.53
C GLY A 161 -18.02 10.60 -14.34
N GLY A 162 -17.02 10.06 -13.67
CA GLY A 162 -17.19 9.20 -12.50
C GLY A 162 -17.79 9.92 -11.29
N ARG A 163 -18.61 9.23 -10.52
CA ARG A 163 -19.32 9.76 -9.35
C ARG A 163 -18.75 9.19 -8.06
N ILE A 164 -18.64 10.03 -7.03
CA ILE A 164 -18.16 9.62 -5.69
C ILE A 164 -19.24 9.95 -4.68
N ALA A 165 -19.61 8.95 -3.87
CA ALA A 165 -20.51 9.10 -2.72
C ALA A 165 -19.72 8.74 -1.44
N THR A 166 -19.44 9.75 -0.61
CA THR A 166 -18.87 9.60 0.73
C THR A 166 -19.97 9.45 1.77
N SER A 167 -19.66 9.03 3.00
CA SER A 167 -20.63 8.69 4.05
C SER A 167 -21.66 7.66 3.61
N THR A 168 -21.31 6.82 2.64
CA THR A 168 -22.19 5.82 2.02
C THR A 168 -21.59 4.42 2.23
N ARG A 169 -22.09 3.74 3.25
CA ARG A 169 -21.71 2.36 3.57
C ARG A 169 -22.64 1.38 2.86
N VAL A 170 -22.08 0.28 2.37
CA VAL A 170 -22.85 -0.87 1.88
C VAL A 170 -23.17 -1.77 3.07
N ASP A 171 -24.44 -1.91 3.41
CA ASP A 171 -24.92 -2.72 4.53
C ASP A 171 -25.28 -4.15 4.08
N ALA A 172 -25.74 -4.32 2.83
CA ALA A 172 -25.99 -5.63 2.23
C ALA A 172 -25.84 -5.54 0.71
N ALA A 173 -25.55 -6.67 0.08
CA ALA A 173 -25.62 -6.84 -1.34
C ALA A 173 -26.21 -8.22 -1.67
N ALA A 174 -26.96 -8.31 -2.76
CA ALA A 174 -27.53 -9.57 -3.23
C ALA A 174 -27.54 -9.60 -4.76
N PRO A 175 -27.35 -10.79 -5.37
CA PRO A 175 -27.57 -10.95 -6.81
C PRO A 175 -28.96 -10.51 -7.22
N ASP A 176 -29.08 -9.72 -8.31
CA ASP A 176 -30.31 -9.27 -8.89
C ASP A 176 -30.21 -9.38 -10.43
N GLY A 177 -30.89 -10.38 -10.98
CA GLY A 177 -30.78 -10.73 -12.39
C GLY A 177 -29.35 -11.13 -12.77
N LYS A 178 -28.69 -10.31 -13.60
CA LYS A 178 -27.28 -10.52 -14.01
C LYS A 178 -26.31 -9.67 -13.22
N GLY A 179 -26.79 -8.83 -12.32
CA GLY A 179 -26.00 -7.88 -11.53
C GLY A 179 -26.28 -8.02 -10.03
N TRP A 180 -26.23 -6.90 -9.34
CA TRP A 180 -26.30 -6.78 -7.89
C TRP A 180 -27.28 -5.69 -7.49
N ARG A 181 -28.02 -5.94 -6.43
CA ARG A 181 -28.71 -4.92 -5.65
C ARG A 181 -27.90 -4.69 -4.37
N LEU A 182 -27.53 -3.43 -4.13
CA LEU A 182 -26.85 -3.01 -2.91
C LEU A 182 -27.83 -2.19 -2.07
N ASP A 183 -27.93 -2.51 -0.79
CA ASP A 183 -28.61 -1.70 0.21
C ASP A 183 -27.53 -0.87 0.91
N THR A 184 -27.61 0.46 0.78
CA THR A 184 -26.63 1.39 1.33
C THR A 184 -27.26 2.35 2.33
N THR A 185 -26.43 3.01 3.14
CA THR A 185 -26.92 4.04 4.06
C THR A 185 -27.59 5.23 3.38
N ASP A 186 -27.38 5.41 2.06
CA ASP A 186 -28.00 6.45 1.23
C ASP A 186 -29.14 5.92 0.34
N GLY A 187 -29.61 4.69 0.62
CA GLY A 187 -30.68 4.01 -0.09
C GLY A 187 -30.19 2.88 -1.03
N PRO A 188 -31.13 2.16 -1.63
CA PRO A 188 -30.81 1.03 -2.51
C PRO A 188 -30.29 1.49 -3.87
N MET A 189 -29.35 0.71 -4.45
CA MET A 189 -28.86 0.94 -5.81
C MET A 189 -28.58 -0.39 -6.53
N GLY A 190 -28.61 -0.37 -7.86
CA GLY A 190 -28.24 -1.50 -8.72
C GLY A 190 -26.84 -1.32 -9.30
N ALA A 191 -26.16 -2.45 -9.57
CA ALA A 191 -24.90 -2.49 -10.28
C ALA A 191 -24.78 -3.76 -11.12
N ASP A 192 -24.27 -3.66 -12.36
CA ASP A 192 -23.95 -4.85 -13.14
C ASP A 192 -22.73 -5.57 -12.59
N VAL A 193 -21.75 -4.81 -12.09
CA VAL A 193 -20.50 -5.31 -11.49
C VAL A 193 -20.21 -4.54 -10.21
N VAL A 194 -19.81 -5.25 -9.16
CA VAL A 194 -19.31 -4.71 -7.90
C VAL A 194 -17.81 -4.97 -7.81
N VAL A 195 -17.03 -3.93 -7.53
CA VAL A 195 -15.59 -4.06 -7.28
C VAL A 195 -15.30 -3.78 -5.81
N ASN A 196 -14.85 -4.80 -5.10
CA ASN A 196 -14.50 -4.71 -3.69
C ASN A 196 -13.05 -4.22 -3.50
N CYS A 197 -12.92 -2.94 -3.14
CA CYS A 197 -11.66 -2.27 -2.80
C CYS A 197 -11.63 -1.83 -1.33
N ALA A 198 -12.37 -2.52 -0.46
CA ALA A 198 -12.64 -2.09 0.91
C ALA A 198 -11.48 -2.36 1.91
N GLY A 199 -10.27 -2.66 1.42
CA GLY A 199 -9.07 -2.82 2.25
C GLY A 199 -9.26 -3.83 3.39
N ALA A 200 -9.14 -3.38 4.63
CA ALA A 200 -9.31 -4.24 5.81
C ALA A 200 -10.74 -4.83 5.93
N TRP A 201 -11.75 -4.15 5.40
CA TRP A 201 -13.14 -4.59 5.42
C TRP A 201 -13.53 -5.48 4.23
N GLY A 202 -12.56 -5.88 3.39
CA GLY A 202 -12.85 -6.63 2.15
C GLY A 202 -13.63 -7.91 2.37
N ASP A 203 -13.28 -8.72 3.36
CA ASP A 203 -14.00 -9.96 3.69
C ASP A 203 -15.39 -9.69 4.30
N GLN A 204 -15.54 -8.59 5.06
CA GLN A 204 -16.86 -8.20 5.58
C GLN A 204 -17.81 -7.79 4.45
N VAL A 205 -17.32 -6.99 3.48
CA VAL A 205 -18.08 -6.61 2.28
C VAL A 205 -18.47 -7.86 1.47
N ALA A 206 -17.56 -8.81 1.30
CA ALA A 206 -17.86 -10.06 0.61
C ALA A 206 -18.95 -10.86 1.35
N ALA A 207 -18.85 -10.99 2.67
CA ALA A 207 -19.81 -11.69 3.48
C ALA A 207 -21.22 -11.07 3.38
N THR A 208 -21.32 -9.73 3.38
CA THR A 208 -22.63 -9.04 3.18
C THR A 208 -23.23 -9.28 1.80
N ALA A 209 -22.40 -9.65 0.82
CA ALA A 209 -22.82 -10.01 -0.53
C ALA A 209 -23.06 -11.53 -0.73
N GLY A 210 -22.91 -12.34 0.31
CA GLY A 210 -22.98 -13.80 0.19
C GLY A 210 -21.79 -14.42 -0.58
N VAL A 211 -20.73 -13.64 -0.80
CA VAL A 211 -19.49 -14.09 -1.44
C VAL A 211 -18.54 -14.63 -0.37
N SER A 212 -17.92 -15.77 -0.65
CA SER A 212 -17.01 -16.39 0.31
C SER A 212 -15.79 -15.51 0.57
N PRO A 213 -15.43 -15.24 1.84
CA PRO A 213 -14.23 -14.51 2.19
C PRO A 213 -12.95 -15.18 1.65
N VAL A 214 -11.89 -14.40 1.47
CA VAL A 214 -10.58 -14.87 1.01
C VAL A 214 -9.56 -15.02 2.14
N GLY A 215 -9.95 -14.74 3.39
CA GLY A 215 -9.13 -14.90 4.59
C GLY A 215 -8.23 -13.70 4.86
N LEU A 216 -8.71 -12.49 4.64
CA LEU A 216 -7.95 -11.27 4.91
C LEU A 216 -7.66 -11.11 6.40
N GLN A 217 -6.39 -10.85 6.73
CA GLN A 217 -5.96 -10.51 8.06
C GLN A 217 -5.33 -9.11 8.08
N PRO A 218 -5.97 -8.13 8.72
CA PRO A 218 -5.35 -6.85 9.01
C PRO A 218 -4.29 -6.97 10.12
N PHE A 219 -3.21 -6.20 9.98
CA PHE A 219 -2.15 -6.06 10.98
C PHE A 219 -1.91 -4.59 11.28
N ARG A 220 -1.73 -4.27 12.56
CA ARG A 220 -1.41 -2.92 13.02
C ARG A 220 -0.03 -2.50 12.53
N ARG A 221 0.11 -1.23 12.20
CA ARG A 221 1.38 -0.59 11.87
C ARG A 221 1.38 0.80 12.47
N THR A 222 2.03 0.93 13.62
CA THR A 222 2.16 2.19 14.36
C THR A 222 3.23 3.06 13.74
N ALA A 223 2.92 4.33 13.56
CA ALA A 223 3.84 5.37 13.14
C ALA A 223 3.66 6.61 14.01
N PHE A 224 4.73 7.39 14.17
CA PHE A 224 4.71 8.60 14.98
C PHE A 224 5.75 9.61 14.51
N MET A 225 5.51 10.87 14.85
CA MET A 225 6.42 11.99 14.58
C MET A 225 7.12 12.42 15.87
N VAL A 226 8.40 12.70 15.74
CA VAL A 226 9.23 13.26 16.81
C VAL A 226 9.97 14.51 16.31
N ASP A 227 10.50 15.32 17.20
CA ASP A 227 11.35 16.44 16.81
C ASP A 227 12.60 15.94 16.10
N GLY A 228 12.97 16.59 15.02
CA GLY A 228 14.18 16.31 14.29
C GLY A 228 15.44 16.80 15.04
N PRO A 229 16.63 16.43 14.57
CA PRO A 229 17.89 16.73 15.26
C PRO A 229 18.31 18.21 15.19
N GLY A 230 17.52 19.07 14.58
CA GLY A 230 17.86 20.49 14.39
C GLY A 230 19.01 20.73 13.40
N LEU A 231 19.29 19.74 12.54
CA LEU A 231 20.31 19.78 11.49
C LEU A 231 19.63 19.77 10.11
N ASP A 232 20.38 20.11 9.07
CA ASP A 232 19.95 19.86 7.70
C ASP A 232 19.97 18.35 7.44
N THR A 233 18.81 17.79 7.13
CA THR A 233 18.61 16.37 6.85
C THR A 233 18.44 16.10 5.35
N ALA A 234 18.57 17.12 4.51
CA ALA A 234 18.45 16.97 3.07
C ALA A 234 19.40 15.90 2.52
N GLY A 235 18.83 14.93 1.81
CA GLY A 235 19.59 13.82 1.24
C GLY A 235 19.85 12.66 2.21
N TRP A 236 19.31 12.68 3.43
CA TRP A 236 19.34 11.49 4.29
C TRP A 236 18.47 10.38 3.70
N ALA A 237 18.97 9.16 3.82
CA ALA A 237 18.21 7.98 3.42
C ALA A 237 17.03 7.73 4.35
N PHE A 238 15.99 7.07 3.85
CA PHE A 238 15.12 6.29 4.71
C PHE A 238 15.96 5.15 5.30
N VAL A 239 15.91 4.91 6.59
CA VAL A 239 16.66 3.84 7.22
C VAL A 239 15.76 2.89 7.97
N GLY A 240 16.01 1.60 7.87
CA GLY A 240 15.31 0.57 8.60
C GLY A 240 16.19 -0.60 8.99
N ASP A 241 15.76 -1.30 10.01
CA ASP A 241 16.30 -2.58 10.41
C ASP A 241 16.08 -3.63 9.31
N ILE A 242 17.06 -4.51 9.08
CA ILE A 242 17.02 -5.54 8.05
C ILE A 242 15.86 -6.55 8.28
N ASP A 243 15.49 -6.83 9.53
CA ASP A 243 14.36 -7.68 9.92
C ASP A 243 13.06 -6.89 10.11
N HIS A 244 13.02 -5.65 9.62
CA HIS A 244 11.85 -4.78 9.71
C HIS A 244 11.33 -4.55 11.14
N GLN A 245 12.23 -4.42 12.12
CA GLN A 245 11.84 -4.19 13.51
C GLN A 245 11.63 -2.71 13.86
N TRP A 246 12.16 -1.80 13.06
CA TRP A 246 11.94 -0.36 13.09
C TRP A 246 12.34 0.27 11.78
N TYR A 247 11.81 1.45 11.51
CA TYR A 247 12.30 2.31 10.43
C TYR A 247 12.01 3.77 10.73
N LEU A 248 12.80 4.66 10.12
CA LEU A 248 12.61 6.11 10.23
C LEU A 248 13.16 6.85 9.02
N ARG A 249 12.68 8.08 8.85
CA ARG A 249 13.18 9.07 7.91
C ARG A 249 12.94 10.47 8.43
N ASP A 250 13.59 11.45 7.83
CA ASP A 250 13.21 12.86 8.03
C ASP A 250 11.89 13.18 7.34
N ASP A 251 11.16 14.12 7.91
CA ASP A 251 9.93 14.69 7.36
C ASP A 251 9.86 16.19 7.72
N GLY A 252 10.51 17.00 6.89
CA GLY A 252 10.73 18.42 7.18
C GLY A 252 11.52 18.62 8.48
N PRO A 253 11.01 19.39 9.46
CA PRO A 253 11.71 19.62 10.73
C PRO A 253 11.59 18.45 11.72
N GLN A 254 10.87 17.40 11.37
CA GLN A 254 10.57 16.26 12.22
C GLN A 254 11.19 14.96 11.67
N MET A 255 11.16 13.92 12.48
CA MET A 255 11.43 12.55 12.04
C MET A 255 10.16 11.73 12.12
N PHE A 256 9.87 11.02 11.04
CA PHE A 256 8.86 9.98 10.98
C PHE A 256 9.48 8.67 11.46
N CYS A 257 8.85 7.99 12.41
CA CYS A 257 9.33 6.75 13.01
C CYS A 257 8.22 5.68 13.03
N SER A 258 8.60 4.40 12.99
CA SER A 258 7.68 3.28 13.14
C SER A 258 8.34 2.10 13.83
N LEU A 259 7.55 1.37 14.62
CA LEU A 259 7.92 0.08 15.22
C LEU A 259 8.04 -1.02 14.18
N ALA A 260 7.36 -0.87 13.06
CA ALA A 260 7.24 -1.89 12.02
C ALA A 260 6.57 -3.20 12.48
N GLU A 261 5.76 -3.15 13.53
CA GLU A 261 5.03 -4.30 14.08
C GLU A 261 3.99 -4.86 13.09
N GLU A 262 3.63 -6.13 13.30
CA GLU A 262 2.54 -6.83 12.63
C GLU A 262 1.65 -7.54 13.67
N ASN A 263 1.05 -6.75 14.56
CA ASN A 263 0.07 -7.26 15.53
C ASN A 263 -1.28 -7.47 14.84
N PRO A 264 -1.88 -8.68 14.86
CA PRO A 264 -3.17 -8.93 14.25
C PRO A 264 -4.27 -8.01 14.84
N SER A 265 -5.20 -7.60 13.98
CA SER A 265 -6.33 -6.74 14.36
C SER A 265 -7.57 -7.12 13.58
N GLU A 266 -8.73 -6.79 14.15
CA GLU A 266 -9.97 -6.72 13.40
C GLU A 266 -10.01 -5.43 12.54
N PRO A 267 -10.81 -5.40 11.45
CA PRO A 267 -11.08 -4.17 10.72
C PRO A 267 -11.68 -3.10 11.64
N CYS A 268 -10.94 -2.01 11.85
CA CYS A 268 -11.35 -0.91 12.75
C CYS A 268 -10.57 0.38 12.39
N ASP A 269 -10.84 1.45 13.12
CA ASP A 269 -9.99 2.64 13.20
C ASP A 269 -9.05 2.53 14.42
N PRO A 270 -7.86 1.90 14.29
CA PRO A 270 -7.01 1.59 15.43
C PRO A 270 -6.38 2.85 16.02
N LYS A 271 -6.14 2.82 17.33
CA LYS A 271 -5.43 3.87 18.04
C LYS A 271 -4.03 3.38 18.42
N PRO A 272 -3.03 4.27 18.52
CA PRO A 272 -1.69 3.93 18.97
C PRO A 272 -1.73 3.33 20.39
N GLU A 273 -0.91 2.31 20.62
CA GLU A 273 -0.64 1.77 21.94
C GLU A 273 0.66 2.35 22.47
N GLU A 274 0.63 2.82 23.73
CA GLU A 274 1.82 3.46 24.34
C GLU A 274 3.02 2.51 24.37
N LEU A 275 2.77 1.22 24.56
CA LEU A 275 3.84 0.21 24.56
C LEU A 275 4.52 0.06 23.21
N ASP A 276 3.75 0.07 22.10
CA ASP A 276 4.30 -0.01 20.76
C ASP A 276 5.18 1.21 20.44
N VAL A 277 4.71 2.39 20.83
CA VAL A 277 5.47 3.64 20.66
C VAL A 277 6.75 3.64 21.49
N ALA A 278 6.66 3.23 22.76
CA ALA A 278 7.83 3.15 23.65
C ALA A 278 8.88 2.15 23.13
N LEU A 279 8.45 0.97 22.69
CA LEU A 279 9.33 -0.04 22.11
C LEU A 279 10.02 0.46 20.82
N ALA A 280 9.30 1.20 19.97
CA ALA A 280 9.91 1.80 18.79
C ALA A 280 10.97 2.85 19.16
N ILE A 281 10.69 3.71 20.14
CA ILE A 281 11.64 4.71 20.64
C ILE A 281 12.90 4.01 21.17
N ASP A 282 12.75 2.94 21.96
CA ASP A 282 13.88 2.19 22.50
C ASP A 282 14.76 1.62 21.38
N ARG A 283 14.15 0.95 20.39
CA ARG A 283 14.88 0.38 19.25
C ARG A 283 15.60 1.45 18.40
N VAL A 284 14.92 2.55 18.11
CA VAL A 284 15.52 3.66 17.35
C VAL A 284 16.66 4.30 18.14
N ASN A 285 16.51 4.54 19.44
CA ASN A 285 17.57 5.09 20.29
C ASN A 285 18.75 4.12 20.48
N GLU A 286 18.49 2.82 20.44
CA GLU A 286 19.54 1.82 20.46
C GLU A 286 20.36 1.84 19.16
N ALA A 287 19.71 2.01 18.02
CA ALA A 287 20.34 2.04 16.70
C ALA A 287 20.94 3.40 16.33
N THR A 288 20.46 4.50 16.95
CA THR A 288 20.82 5.87 16.55
C THR A 288 21.22 6.74 17.74
N THR A 289 21.83 7.88 17.43
CA THR A 289 22.18 8.93 18.41
C THR A 289 21.11 10.01 18.56
N LEU A 290 19.90 9.80 18.00
CA LEU A 290 18.82 10.79 18.00
C LEU A 290 18.32 11.15 19.41
N GLY A 291 18.34 10.19 20.34
CA GLY A 291 17.98 10.43 21.73
C GLY A 291 16.52 10.86 21.91
N ILE A 292 15.61 10.21 21.20
CA ILE A 292 14.17 10.51 21.20
C ILE A 292 13.60 10.35 22.61
N ARG A 293 12.85 11.36 23.09
CA ARG A 293 12.26 11.38 24.43
C ARG A 293 10.77 11.71 24.46
N SER A 294 10.24 12.27 23.38
CA SER A 294 8.83 12.69 23.26
C SER A 294 8.30 12.47 21.87
N VAL A 295 7.00 12.32 21.75
CA VAL A 295 6.25 12.12 20.51
C VAL A 295 5.33 13.30 20.30
N ASN A 296 5.33 13.84 19.09
CA ASN A 296 4.48 14.99 18.71
C ASN A 296 3.09 14.53 18.28
N SER A 297 3.02 13.43 17.52
CA SER A 297 1.80 12.80 17.08
C SER A 297 2.03 11.33 16.78
N ALA A 298 1.01 10.49 16.92
CA ALA A 298 1.06 9.08 16.59
C ALA A 298 -0.25 8.61 15.96
N TRP A 299 -0.15 7.62 15.07
CA TRP A 299 -1.29 6.98 14.42
C TRP A 299 -0.99 5.52 14.09
N VAL A 300 -2.03 4.78 13.70
CA VAL A 300 -1.91 3.36 13.30
C VAL A 300 -2.61 3.17 11.96
N GLY A 301 -1.94 2.52 11.01
CA GLY A 301 -2.54 1.98 9.81
C GLY A 301 -2.81 0.48 9.95
N LEU A 302 -3.69 -0.06 9.11
CA LEU A 302 -3.91 -1.49 8.99
C LEU A 302 -3.29 -2.00 7.67
N ARG A 303 -2.24 -2.80 7.76
CA ARG A 303 -1.71 -3.55 6.61
C ARG A 303 -2.48 -4.86 6.51
N THR A 304 -3.27 -5.01 5.45
CA THR A 304 -4.16 -6.16 5.29
C THR A 304 -3.58 -7.12 4.26
N PHE A 305 -3.39 -8.36 4.66
CA PHE A 305 -2.83 -9.42 3.82
C PHE A 305 -3.85 -10.55 3.63
N ALA A 306 -3.79 -11.19 2.47
CA ALA A 306 -4.34 -12.51 2.25
C ALA A 306 -3.40 -13.59 2.87
N PRO A 307 -3.85 -14.84 3.03
CA PRO A 307 -3.05 -15.88 3.73
C PRO A 307 -1.66 -16.13 3.15
N ASP A 308 -1.49 -15.97 1.84
CA ASP A 308 -0.21 -16.13 1.13
C ASP A 308 0.56 -14.81 0.94
N ARG A 309 0.06 -13.73 1.54
CA ARG A 309 0.62 -12.37 1.49
C ARG A 309 0.65 -11.73 0.08
N SER A 310 0.07 -12.36 -0.94
CA SER A 310 -0.13 -11.77 -2.26
C SER A 310 -1.48 -11.06 -2.36
N MET A 311 -1.58 -10.04 -3.22
CA MET A 311 -2.85 -9.33 -3.46
C MET A 311 -3.92 -10.27 -3.99
N VAL A 312 -5.19 -9.90 -3.78
CA VAL A 312 -6.34 -10.60 -4.36
C VAL A 312 -6.97 -9.68 -5.40
N ILE A 313 -6.82 -10.04 -6.67
CA ILE A 313 -7.24 -9.23 -7.82
C ILE A 313 -7.99 -10.11 -8.81
N GLY A 314 -9.18 -9.65 -9.20
CA GLY A 314 -9.97 -10.26 -10.28
C GLY A 314 -11.34 -10.78 -9.86
N PRO A 315 -12.10 -11.32 -10.82
CA PRO A 315 -13.44 -11.84 -10.60
C PRO A 315 -13.46 -13.01 -9.61
N ASP A 316 -14.49 -13.01 -8.75
CA ASP A 316 -14.76 -14.15 -7.88
C ASP A 316 -15.18 -15.36 -8.73
N PRO A 317 -14.67 -16.58 -8.44
CA PRO A 317 -14.96 -17.76 -9.25
C PRO A 317 -16.44 -18.18 -9.25
N ASP A 318 -17.16 -17.95 -8.14
CA ASP A 318 -18.56 -18.30 -7.99
C ASP A 318 -19.51 -17.15 -8.37
N HIS A 319 -19.00 -15.89 -8.29
CA HIS A 319 -19.73 -14.66 -8.59
C HIS A 319 -18.89 -13.77 -9.54
N PRO A 320 -18.80 -14.07 -10.85
CA PRO A 320 -17.87 -13.37 -11.76
C PRO A 320 -18.10 -11.86 -11.89
N THR A 321 -19.27 -11.35 -11.51
CA THR A 321 -19.58 -9.91 -11.45
C THR A 321 -19.25 -9.27 -10.09
N PHE A 322 -18.67 -10.02 -9.14
CA PHE A 322 -18.03 -9.52 -7.94
C PHE A 322 -16.51 -9.59 -8.15
N VAL A 323 -15.83 -8.46 -8.16
CA VAL A 323 -14.42 -8.34 -8.48
C VAL A 323 -13.65 -7.88 -7.24
N TRP A 324 -12.52 -8.49 -6.97
CA TRP A 324 -11.66 -8.20 -5.83
C TRP A 324 -10.49 -7.30 -6.23
N CYS A 325 -10.16 -6.34 -5.35
CA CYS A 325 -8.87 -5.61 -5.34
C CYS A 325 -8.48 -5.29 -3.91
N VAL A 326 -8.01 -6.29 -3.18
CA VAL A 326 -7.71 -6.23 -1.74
C VAL A 326 -6.39 -6.94 -1.41
N GLY A 327 -5.98 -6.90 -0.15
CA GLY A 327 -4.79 -7.61 0.31
C GLY A 327 -3.47 -6.93 -0.07
N GLN A 328 -3.47 -5.60 -0.22
CA GLN A 328 -2.29 -4.82 -0.65
C GLN A 328 -1.14 -4.82 0.38
N GLY A 329 -1.40 -5.25 1.62
CA GLY A 329 -0.39 -5.31 2.67
C GLY A 329 0.29 -3.96 2.90
N GLY A 330 1.60 -3.94 2.76
CA GLY A 330 2.42 -2.73 2.89
C GLY A 330 2.74 -2.01 1.57
N THR A 331 2.29 -2.53 0.40
CA THR A 331 2.71 -2.07 -0.93
C THR A 331 1.63 -1.32 -1.71
N GLY A 332 0.44 -1.12 -1.14
CA GLY A 332 -0.73 -0.60 -1.86
C GLY A 332 -0.55 0.75 -2.54
N ILE A 333 0.29 1.65 -2.01
CA ILE A 333 0.57 2.95 -2.62
C ILE A 333 1.40 2.77 -3.89
N GLN A 334 2.55 2.11 -3.81
CA GLN A 334 3.46 1.93 -4.93
C GLN A 334 2.90 1.05 -6.06
N THR A 335 2.00 0.12 -5.74
CA THR A 335 1.37 -0.79 -6.69
C THR A 335 0.06 -0.27 -7.26
N SER A 336 -0.41 0.90 -6.81
CA SER A 336 -1.79 1.35 -7.03
C SER A 336 -2.19 1.44 -8.50
N ALA A 337 -1.35 2.03 -9.35
CA ALA A 337 -1.66 2.18 -10.78
C ALA A 337 -1.72 0.81 -11.48
N GLY A 338 -0.74 -0.08 -11.23
CA GLY A 338 -0.71 -1.43 -11.78
C GLY A 338 -1.88 -2.28 -11.30
N ALA A 339 -2.13 -2.31 -9.99
CA ALA A 339 -3.24 -3.08 -9.42
C ALA A 339 -4.60 -2.56 -9.90
N GLY A 340 -4.78 -1.23 -9.96
CA GLY A 340 -6.00 -0.62 -10.46
C GLY A 340 -6.26 -0.95 -11.93
N ARG A 341 -5.24 -0.85 -12.78
CA ARG A 341 -5.33 -1.20 -14.20
C ARG A 341 -5.63 -2.69 -14.40
N LEU A 342 -4.90 -3.57 -13.72
CA LEU A 342 -5.15 -5.01 -13.80
C LEU A 342 -6.58 -5.35 -13.37
N THR A 343 -7.06 -4.74 -12.29
CA THR A 343 -8.43 -4.94 -11.81
C THR A 343 -9.45 -4.47 -12.84
N ALA A 344 -9.24 -3.30 -13.46
CA ALA A 344 -10.12 -2.77 -14.50
C ALA A 344 -10.13 -3.67 -15.75
N ASP A 345 -8.95 -4.09 -16.24
CA ASP A 345 -8.84 -5.01 -17.38
C ASP A 345 -9.68 -6.29 -17.14
N LEU A 346 -9.55 -6.88 -15.94
CA LEU A 346 -10.28 -8.11 -15.59
C LEU A 346 -11.77 -7.89 -15.33
N ALA A 347 -12.17 -6.75 -14.75
CA ALA A 347 -13.57 -6.39 -14.51
C ALA A 347 -14.33 -6.13 -15.82
N LEU A 348 -13.65 -5.65 -16.86
CA LEU A 348 -14.18 -5.43 -18.19
C LEU A 348 -14.18 -6.70 -19.06
N GLY A 349 -13.76 -7.85 -18.51
CA GLY A 349 -13.67 -9.11 -19.25
C GLY A 349 -12.52 -9.16 -20.25
N GLY A 350 -11.57 -8.22 -20.15
CA GLY A 350 -10.38 -8.13 -20.99
C GLY A 350 -9.25 -9.06 -20.56
N HIS A 351 -8.16 -9.01 -21.32
CA HIS A 351 -6.91 -9.65 -20.96
C HIS A 351 -5.94 -8.61 -20.36
N PRO A 352 -5.10 -9.01 -19.39
CA PRO A 352 -4.08 -8.11 -18.84
C PRO A 352 -3.19 -7.56 -19.95
N SER A 353 -2.88 -6.27 -19.88
CA SER A 353 -2.00 -5.62 -20.85
C SER A 353 -0.57 -6.14 -20.74
N ALA A 354 0.25 -5.90 -21.78
CA ALA A 354 1.63 -6.36 -21.84
C ALA A 354 2.53 -5.84 -20.69
N VAL A 355 2.12 -4.77 -19.99
CA VAL A 355 2.85 -4.23 -18.83
C VAL A 355 2.93 -5.24 -17.66
N PHE A 356 2.03 -6.24 -17.64
CA PHE A 356 2.02 -7.31 -16.65
C PHE A 356 2.76 -8.57 -17.13
N ALA A 357 3.68 -8.44 -18.08
CA ALA A 357 4.50 -9.56 -18.53
C ALA A 357 5.23 -10.22 -17.35
N GLY A 358 5.11 -11.55 -17.22
CA GLY A 358 5.65 -12.33 -16.12
C GLY A 358 4.72 -12.48 -14.91
N LEU A 359 3.60 -11.76 -14.85
CA LEU A 359 2.60 -11.97 -13.79
C LEU A 359 1.86 -13.29 -14.03
N VAL A 360 1.94 -14.18 -13.06
CA VAL A 360 1.12 -15.39 -13.02
C VAL A 360 -0.23 -15.05 -12.40
N LEU A 361 -1.27 -14.94 -13.23
CA LEU A 361 -2.60 -14.50 -12.78
C LEU A 361 -3.17 -15.35 -11.64
N ASP A 362 -2.90 -16.66 -11.65
CA ASP A 362 -3.40 -17.55 -10.60
C ASP A 362 -2.78 -17.26 -9.22
N GLU A 363 -1.65 -16.55 -9.14
CA GLU A 363 -1.07 -16.06 -7.89
C GLU A 363 -1.80 -14.86 -7.28
N VAL A 364 -2.64 -14.18 -8.06
CA VAL A 364 -3.40 -13.02 -7.59
C VAL A 364 -4.91 -13.24 -7.61
N ARG A 365 -5.43 -14.22 -8.36
CA ARG A 365 -6.87 -14.48 -8.45
C ARG A 365 -7.45 -15.02 -7.14
N PRO A 366 -8.70 -14.66 -6.77
CA PRO A 366 -9.35 -15.14 -5.55
C PRO A 366 -9.56 -16.67 -5.54
N GLY A 367 -9.70 -17.30 -6.71
CA GLY A 367 -9.88 -18.76 -6.86
C GLY A 367 -8.78 -19.62 -6.22
N ARG A 368 -7.56 -19.08 -6.01
CA ARG A 368 -6.44 -19.79 -5.36
C ARG A 368 -6.70 -20.19 -3.90
N PHE A 369 -7.71 -19.60 -3.26
CA PHE A 369 -8.12 -19.94 -1.90
C PHE A 369 -9.29 -20.94 -1.84
N ARG A 370 -9.88 -21.32 -2.98
CA ARG A 370 -10.95 -22.32 -3.02
C ARG A 370 -10.39 -23.71 -2.79
N GLY A 371 -11.03 -24.49 -1.93
CA GLY A 371 -10.61 -25.87 -1.63
C GLY A 371 -9.50 -26.01 -0.58
N ARG A 372 -9.13 -24.93 0.12
CA ARG A 372 -8.18 -24.97 1.24
C ARG A 372 -8.85 -24.90 2.64
N GLN A 373 -10.19 -25.12 2.69
CA GLN A 373 -10.94 -25.22 3.94
C GLN A 373 -10.89 -26.62 4.53
#